data_3d5497ee7f03c3ea093dd28d0eeff96e
#
_entry.id   3d5497ee7f03c3ea093dd28d0eeff96e
#
_cell.length_a   1.000
_cell.length_b   1.000
_cell.length_c   1.000
_cell.angle_alpha   90.00
_cell.angle_beta   90.00
_cell.angle_gamma   90.00
#
_symmetry.space_group_name_H-M   'P 1'
#
loop_
_entity.id
_entity.type
_entity.pdbx_description
1 polymer ?
#
loop_
_entity_poly.entity_id
_entity_poly.type
_entity_poly.pdbx_seq_one_letter_code
_entity_poly.pdbx_strand_id
1 'polypeptide(L)'
;MTLNGVYHIAKIGDIIYSLPAVYLRGGTKYYKIKREGVCEYLKPLLEAQPYIGRVEYSSNGNDCELDFSNYQALYKLYLRGNLTYMHLVCAGIRAHHFPLKISKLSLESEHLSYGNVEIDLNTHRDTLIWSDEKPWLTNIEPKHVADIIINITDRYHDWKNLGSKEHDFRSFDYTLCKDYDCGFIGLDNEYQLFVDRYKFEPKFIRVSDALETAQIIKGSKLFVGNASSAKAIAEGMKHPTLMEISKTYPDCIPMHKHGYHFISKELVEHY
;
A
#
# COMPACT_ATOMS: atom_id res chain seq x y z
N MET A 1 29.78 -12.63 4.15
CA MET A 1 28.44 -13.10 3.69
C MET A 1 27.53 -11.89 3.74
N THR A 2 27.18 -11.33 2.60
CA THR A 2 26.17 -10.27 2.51
C THR A 2 24.84 -10.88 2.92
N LEU A 3 24.33 -10.49 4.06
CA LEU A 3 23.03 -10.91 4.53
C LEU A 3 22.00 -10.34 3.55
N ASN A 4 21.21 -11.22 2.94
CA ASN A 4 20.06 -10.86 2.07
C ASN A 4 18.98 -10.13 2.89
N GLY A 5 19.36 -9.07 3.61
CA GLY A 5 18.51 -8.35 4.55
C GLY A 5 17.76 -7.21 3.89
N VAL A 6 16.53 -7.00 4.35
CA VAL A 6 15.68 -5.85 4.01
C VAL A 6 15.35 -5.11 5.28
N TYR A 7 15.46 -3.80 5.29
CA TYR A 7 15.11 -2.95 6.43
C TYR A 7 14.04 -1.92 6.08
N HIS A 8 13.04 -1.78 6.95
CA HIS A 8 11.97 -0.82 6.75
C HIS A 8 11.51 -0.15 8.05
N ILE A 9 11.29 1.17 8.00
CA ILE A 9 10.90 1.97 9.17
C ILE A 9 9.43 2.39 9.16
N ALA A 10 8.72 2.12 8.08
CA ALA A 10 7.41 2.70 7.80
C ALA A 10 6.24 1.97 8.46
N LYS A 11 5.04 2.32 8.02
CA LYS A 11 3.78 1.71 8.42
C LYS A 11 3.48 0.46 7.59
N ILE A 12 2.46 -0.26 7.99
CA ILE A 12 2.05 -1.55 7.41
C ILE A 12 1.89 -1.47 5.89
N GLY A 13 1.12 -0.49 5.39
CA GLY A 13 0.86 -0.34 3.96
C GLY A 13 2.13 -0.12 3.14
N ASP A 14 3.00 0.76 3.60
CA ASP A 14 4.26 1.08 2.90
C ASP A 14 5.19 -0.14 2.82
N ILE A 15 5.24 -0.95 3.89
CA ILE A 15 6.01 -2.20 3.90
C ILE A 15 5.46 -3.17 2.86
N ILE A 16 4.15 -3.33 2.76
CA ILE A 16 3.51 -4.19 1.76
C ILE A 16 3.84 -3.71 0.34
N TYR A 17 3.81 -2.40 0.08
CA TYR A 17 4.18 -1.83 -1.21
C TYR A 17 5.68 -1.94 -1.56
N SER A 18 6.55 -2.26 -0.59
CA SER A 18 7.96 -2.53 -0.86
C SER A 18 8.23 -3.95 -1.39
N LEU A 19 7.30 -4.88 -1.18
CA LEU A 19 7.49 -6.30 -1.49
C LEU A 19 7.79 -6.60 -2.97
N PRO A 20 7.26 -5.88 -3.98
CA PRO A 20 7.70 -6.04 -5.36
C PRO A 20 9.20 -5.88 -5.54
N ALA A 21 9.80 -4.87 -4.90
CA ALA A 21 11.25 -4.65 -4.95
C ALA A 21 12.04 -5.80 -4.30
N VAL A 22 11.53 -6.29 -3.15
CA VAL A 22 12.10 -7.43 -2.44
C VAL A 22 12.03 -8.70 -3.29
N TYR A 23 10.87 -8.96 -3.91
CA TYR A 23 10.64 -10.10 -4.79
C TYR A 23 11.60 -10.10 -6.00
N LEU A 24 11.74 -8.95 -6.66
CA LEU A 24 12.57 -8.81 -7.86
C LEU A 24 14.07 -8.95 -7.59
N ARG A 25 14.53 -8.60 -6.39
CA ARG A 25 15.91 -8.82 -6.00
C ARG A 25 16.25 -10.29 -5.79
N GLY A 26 15.26 -11.16 -5.77
CA GLY A 26 15.42 -12.61 -5.72
C GLY A 26 16.01 -13.12 -4.40
N GLY A 27 16.06 -14.45 -4.28
CA GLY A 27 16.54 -15.14 -3.08
C GLY A 27 15.60 -15.01 -1.88
N THR A 28 15.88 -15.74 -0.82
CA THR A 28 15.13 -15.67 0.44
C THR A 28 15.67 -14.52 1.29
N LYS A 29 14.81 -13.59 1.67
CA LYS A 29 15.18 -12.39 2.40
C LYS A 29 14.86 -12.47 3.88
N TYR A 30 15.70 -11.83 4.70
CA TYR A 30 15.43 -11.55 6.11
C TYR A 30 14.88 -10.14 6.22
N TYR A 31 13.65 -10.00 6.71
CA TYR A 31 12.97 -8.72 6.76
C TYR A 31 13.03 -8.13 8.17
N LYS A 32 13.66 -6.96 8.32
CA LYS A 32 13.80 -6.23 9.57
C LYS A 32 12.85 -5.03 9.59
N ILE A 33 12.00 -4.95 10.60
CA ILE A 33 11.00 -3.88 10.76
C ILE A 33 11.30 -3.10 12.02
N LYS A 34 11.43 -1.78 11.92
CA LYS A 34 11.78 -0.89 13.04
C LYS A 34 10.67 -0.74 14.08
N ARG A 35 9.42 -0.97 13.72
CA ARG A 35 8.26 -0.79 14.61
C ARG A 35 7.76 -2.13 15.12
N GLU A 36 7.89 -2.38 16.43
CA GLU A 36 7.56 -3.66 17.04
C GLU A 36 6.13 -4.12 16.73
N GLY A 37 5.10 -3.34 17.08
CA GLY A 37 3.71 -3.73 16.82
C GLY A 37 3.37 -3.86 15.32
N VAL A 38 4.07 -3.14 14.43
CA VAL A 38 3.95 -3.34 12.97
C VAL A 38 4.59 -4.67 12.57
N CYS A 39 5.74 -5.00 13.17
CA CYS A 39 6.43 -6.26 12.95
C CYS A 39 5.55 -7.43 13.37
N GLU A 40 5.01 -7.40 14.58
CA GLU A 40 4.13 -8.46 15.10
C GLU A 40 2.91 -8.69 14.21
N TYR A 41 2.24 -7.61 13.81
CA TYR A 41 1.06 -7.69 12.94
C TYR A 41 1.37 -8.24 11.55
N LEU A 42 2.50 -7.82 10.93
CA LEU A 42 2.87 -8.22 9.56
C LEU A 42 3.56 -9.57 9.47
N LYS A 43 4.23 -10.00 10.53
CA LYS A 43 5.08 -11.20 10.52
C LYS A 43 4.41 -12.44 9.93
N PRO A 44 3.17 -12.83 10.33
CA PRO A 44 2.52 -14.01 9.77
C PRO A 44 2.30 -13.92 8.25
N LEU A 45 1.90 -12.74 7.75
CA LEU A 45 1.67 -12.51 6.32
C LEU A 45 2.98 -12.57 5.51
N LEU A 46 4.02 -11.93 6.03
CA LEU A 46 5.31 -11.84 5.32
C LEU A 46 6.02 -13.20 5.30
N GLU A 47 6.05 -13.92 6.42
CA GLU A 47 6.67 -15.26 6.50
C GLU A 47 5.90 -16.32 5.71
N ALA A 48 4.64 -16.09 5.38
CA ALA A 48 3.89 -16.93 4.45
C ALA A 48 4.37 -16.78 2.99
N GLN A 49 5.10 -15.70 2.65
CA GLN A 49 5.57 -15.49 1.29
C GLN A 49 6.84 -16.30 0.99
N PRO A 50 6.92 -17.01 -0.15
CA PRO A 50 8.03 -17.94 -0.45
C PRO A 50 9.40 -17.26 -0.59
N TYR A 51 9.43 -15.94 -0.79
CA TYR A 51 10.65 -15.13 -0.91
C TYR A 51 11.06 -14.42 0.40
N ILE A 52 10.32 -14.66 1.50
CA ILE A 52 10.64 -14.15 2.84
C ILE A 52 10.94 -15.34 3.74
N GLY A 53 12.15 -15.38 4.29
CA GLY A 53 12.56 -16.48 5.18
C GLY A 53 12.27 -16.20 6.66
N ARG A 54 12.41 -14.94 7.08
CA ARG A 54 12.21 -14.54 8.47
C ARG A 54 11.89 -13.05 8.57
N VAL A 55 11.03 -12.73 9.53
CA VAL A 55 10.68 -11.35 9.88
C VAL A 55 11.01 -11.10 11.35
N GLU A 56 11.69 -10.01 11.64
CA GLU A 56 12.06 -9.65 13.00
C GLU A 56 11.98 -8.14 13.24
N TYR A 57 11.75 -7.77 14.50
CA TYR A 57 11.92 -6.41 14.97
C TYR A 57 13.41 -6.06 15.02
N SER A 58 13.77 -4.87 14.51
CA SER A 58 15.15 -4.38 14.60
C SER A 58 15.17 -2.85 14.54
N SER A 59 15.91 -2.24 15.46
CA SER A 59 16.09 -0.79 15.48
C SER A 59 17.12 -0.28 14.44
N ASN A 60 17.82 -1.21 13.75
CA ASN A 60 18.95 -0.88 12.89
C ASN A 60 18.94 -1.76 11.62
N GLY A 61 19.30 -1.15 10.49
CA GLY A 61 19.37 -1.78 9.17
C GLY A 61 20.78 -1.87 8.58
N ASN A 62 21.84 -1.64 9.36
CA ASN A 62 23.21 -1.47 8.84
C ASN A 62 23.72 -2.64 7.98
N ASP A 63 23.22 -3.87 8.18
CA ASP A 63 23.66 -5.06 7.46
C ASP A 63 22.66 -5.50 6.37
N CYS A 64 21.74 -4.62 5.96
CA CYS A 64 20.73 -4.94 4.98
C CYS A 64 21.16 -4.54 3.57
N GLU A 65 20.87 -5.42 2.60
CA GLU A 65 21.06 -5.15 1.17
C GLU A 65 20.13 -4.07 0.67
N LEU A 66 18.86 -4.10 1.16
CA LEU A 66 17.82 -3.14 0.82
C LEU A 66 17.45 -2.34 2.08
N ASP A 67 17.72 -1.05 2.05
CA ASP A 67 17.31 -0.13 3.11
C ASP A 67 16.27 0.85 2.59
N PHE A 68 15.03 0.69 3.07
CA PHE A 68 13.91 1.56 2.75
C PHE A 68 13.68 2.66 3.80
N SER A 69 14.67 2.98 4.63
CA SER A 69 14.52 4.05 5.65
C SER A 69 14.25 5.42 5.03
N ASN A 70 14.74 5.67 3.83
CA ASN A 70 14.67 6.95 3.14
C ASN A 70 13.72 7.00 1.94
N TYR A 71 12.87 5.97 1.69
CA TYR A 71 11.98 5.94 0.54
C TYR A 71 11.06 7.18 0.44
N GLN A 72 10.69 7.78 1.57
CA GLN A 72 9.86 8.98 1.63
C GLN A 72 10.56 10.25 1.08
N ALA A 73 11.89 10.25 0.97
CA ALA A 73 12.60 11.35 0.32
C ALA A 73 12.20 11.44 -1.17
N LEU A 74 11.87 10.31 -1.79
CA LEU A 74 11.37 10.24 -3.16
C LEU A 74 9.94 10.76 -3.32
N TYR A 75 9.18 10.83 -2.23
CA TYR A 75 7.79 11.31 -2.27
C TYR A 75 7.70 12.75 -2.80
N LYS A 76 8.66 13.59 -2.47
CA LYS A 76 8.71 14.98 -2.99
C LYS A 76 9.05 15.05 -4.47
N LEU A 77 9.83 14.08 -4.99
CA LEU A 77 10.17 13.99 -6.41
C LEU A 77 9.03 13.41 -7.24
N TYR A 78 8.24 12.55 -6.63
CA TYR A 78 7.17 11.79 -7.28
C TYR A 78 5.81 12.09 -6.64
N LEU A 79 5.48 13.38 -6.47
CA LEU A 79 4.25 13.87 -5.80
C LEU A 79 2.94 13.20 -6.24
N ARG A 80 2.97 12.37 -7.29
CA ARG A 80 1.86 11.60 -7.83
C ARG A 80 2.24 10.15 -8.18
N GLY A 81 3.39 9.67 -7.67
CA GLY A 81 3.86 8.32 -7.93
C GLY A 81 3.19 7.29 -7.03
N ASN A 82 3.01 6.07 -7.55
CA ASN A 82 2.58 4.93 -6.78
C ASN A 82 3.68 4.52 -5.78
N LEU A 83 3.29 4.16 -4.54
CA LEU A 83 4.21 3.72 -3.48
C LEU A 83 5.09 2.55 -3.90
N THR A 84 4.57 1.60 -4.68
CA THR A 84 5.35 0.49 -5.23
C THR A 84 6.53 1.00 -6.06
N TYR A 85 6.31 1.97 -6.93
CA TYR A 85 7.36 2.52 -7.76
C TYR A 85 8.44 3.25 -6.98
N MET A 86 8.07 3.95 -5.91
CA MET A 86 9.06 4.57 -5.01
C MET A 86 9.99 3.53 -4.40
N HIS A 87 9.47 2.39 -3.96
CA HIS A 87 10.29 1.31 -3.43
C HIS A 87 11.13 0.61 -4.50
N LEU A 88 10.61 0.44 -5.72
CA LEU A 88 11.39 -0.08 -6.84
C LEU A 88 12.59 0.82 -7.16
N VAL A 89 12.37 2.13 -7.20
CA VAL A 89 13.46 3.10 -7.42
C VAL A 89 14.47 3.06 -6.28
N CYS A 90 14.03 3.03 -5.01
CA CYS A 90 14.94 2.86 -3.87
C CYS A 90 15.80 1.59 -3.96
N ALA A 91 15.23 0.52 -4.50
CA ALA A 91 15.92 -0.76 -4.72
C ALA A 91 16.79 -0.76 -6.00
N GLY A 92 16.85 0.34 -6.73
CA GLY A 92 17.57 0.43 -7.98
C GLY A 92 16.92 -0.32 -9.14
N ILE A 93 15.62 -0.50 -9.13
CA ILE A 93 14.87 -1.23 -10.13
C ILE A 93 14.09 -0.26 -11.01
N ARG A 94 14.25 -0.36 -12.34
CA ARG A 94 13.43 0.40 -13.29
C ARG A 94 12.05 -0.24 -13.43
N ALA A 95 10.99 0.57 -13.27
CA ALA A 95 9.64 0.19 -13.68
C ALA A 95 9.39 0.71 -15.11
N HIS A 96 8.90 -0.15 -16.03
CA HIS A 96 8.73 0.20 -17.44
C HIS A 96 7.71 1.31 -17.74
N HIS A 97 6.79 1.56 -16.82
CA HIS A 97 5.70 2.51 -16.97
C HIS A 97 5.81 3.74 -16.07
N PHE A 98 7.00 4.07 -15.62
CA PHE A 98 7.20 5.40 -15.09
C PHE A 98 6.95 6.38 -16.24
N PRO A 99 5.90 7.18 -16.21
CA PRO A 99 5.85 8.37 -17.03
C PRO A 99 6.91 9.31 -16.46
N LEU A 100 8.18 9.04 -16.80
CA LEU A 100 9.29 9.97 -16.61
C LEU A 100 9.08 11.19 -17.52
N LYS A 101 7.97 11.88 -17.36
CA LYS A 101 7.94 13.32 -17.50
C LYS A 101 8.42 13.94 -16.17
N ILE A 102 9.52 13.45 -15.66
CA ILE A 102 10.41 14.32 -14.89
C ILE A 102 10.93 15.25 -15.96
N SER A 103 10.33 16.44 -16.01
CA SER A 103 10.86 17.50 -16.86
C SER A 103 12.35 17.58 -16.54
N LYS A 104 13.18 17.68 -17.57
CA LYS A 104 14.63 17.91 -17.48
C LYS A 104 15.02 18.99 -16.45
N LEU A 105 14.08 19.87 -16.12
CA LEU A 105 14.26 20.98 -15.18
C LEU A 105 14.53 20.59 -13.73
N SER A 106 14.11 19.42 -13.26
CA SER A 106 14.33 19.04 -11.86
C SER A 106 15.62 18.26 -11.62
N LEU A 107 16.27 17.79 -12.70
CA LEU A 107 17.51 17.00 -12.60
C LEU A 107 18.79 17.84 -12.73
N GLU A 108 18.70 19.06 -13.25
CA GLU A 108 19.89 19.90 -13.50
C GLU A 108 20.24 20.85 -12.34
N SER A 109 19.38 21.04 -11.35
CA SER A 109 19.58 22.15 -10.40
C SER A 109 19.69 21.80 -8.95
N GLU A 110 19.46 20.57 -8.50
CA GLU A 110 19.53 20.31 -7.07
C GLU A 110 20.16 18.95 -6.74
N HIS A 111 21.33 19.01 -6.09
CA HIS A 111 21.80 17.97 -5.22
C HIS A 111 20.76 17.76 -4.12
N LEU A 112 19.88 16.77 -4.28
CA LEU A 112 18.94 16.39 -3.26
C LEU A 112 19.67 15.59 -2.18
N SER A 113 20.41 16.30 -1.33
CA SER A 113 20.92 15.75 -0.09
C SER A 113 19.80 15.80 0.96
N TYR A 114 19.02 14.76 1.05
CA TYR A 114 18.27 14.44 2.25
C TYR A 114 19.03 13.33 2.98
N GLY A 115 19.85 13.73 3.95
CA GLY A 115 20.52 12.83 4.86
C GLY A 115 21.41 11.77 4.15
N ASN A 116 22.47 12.20 3.45
CA ASN A 116 23.54 11.37 2.88
C ASN A 116 23.13 10.23 1.91
N VAL A 117 22.01 10.32 1.23
CA VAL A 117 21.65 9.37 0.17
C VAL A 117 21.73 10.06 -1.18
N GLU A 118 22.83 9.87 -1.89
CA GLU A 118 22.91 10.11 -3.33
C GLU A 118 22.19 8.98 -4.06
N ILE A 119 21.05 9.29 -4.70
CA ILE A 119 20.39 8.35 -5.60
C ILE A 119 20.93 8.64 -7.00
N ASP A 120 21.90 7.87 -7.44
CA ASP A 120 22.35 7.89 -8.82
C ASP A 120 21.36 7.14 -9.72
N LEU A 121 20.48 7.90 -10.36
CA LEU A 121 19.48 7.36 -11.30
C LEU A 121 20.12 6.79 -12.59
N ASN A 122 21.42 7.00 -12.82
CA ASN A 122 22.12 6.55 -14.01
C ASN A 122 22.76 5.18 -13.87
N THR A 123 22.99 4.70 -12.65
CA THR A 123 23.70 3.42 -12.40
C THR A 123 22.81 2.19 -12.55
N HIS A 124 21.47 2.35 -12.69
CA HIS A 124 20.54 1.22 -12.70
C HIS A 124 20.31 0.70 -14.11
N ARG A 125 21.22 -0.15 -14.58
CA ARG A 125 21.12 -0.83 -15.88
C ARG A 125 20.37 -2.17 -15.86
N ASP A 126 19.92 -2.62 -14.70
CA ASP A 126 19.24 -3.89 -14.58
C ASP A 126 17.82 -3.83 -15.13
N THR A 127 17.58 -4.61 -16.16
CA THR A 127 16.32 -4.72 -16.92
C THR A 127 15.27 -5.55 -16.19
N LEU A 128 15.16 -5.42 -14.87
CA LEU A 128 14.09 -6.08 -14.15
C LEU A 128 12.78 -5.35 -14.42
N ILE A 129 11.85 -6.04 -15.07
CA ILE A 129 10.54 -5.53 -15.45
C ILE A 129 9.54 -5.94 -14.39
N TRP A 130 8.89 -4.97 -13.75
CA TRP A 130 7.75 -5.21 -12.91
C TRP A 130 6.46 -5.17 -13.73
N SER A 131 5.56 -6.14 -13.52
CA SER A 131 4.20 -6.13 -14.08
C SER A 131 3.19 -5.77 -12.99
N ASP A 132 2.36 -4.77 -13.25
CA ASP A 132 1.29 -4.34 -12.33
C ASP A 132 0.21 -5.41 -12.13
N GLU A 133 0.12 -6.39 -13.03
CA GLU A 133 -0.77 -7.54 -12.92
C GLU A 133 -0.24 -8.67 -12.04
N LYS A 134 1.06 -8.64 -11.70
CA LYS A 134 1.68 -9.72 -10.93
C LYS A 134 1.44 -9.55 -9.45
N PRO A 135 0.78 -10.54 -8.76
CA PRO A 135 0.65 -10.49 -7.32
C PRO A 135 2.00 -10.69 -6.64
N TRP A 136 2.22 -9.96 -5.56
CA TRP A 136 3.37 -10.14 -4.67
C TRP A 136 3.00 -10.75 -3.31
N LEU A 137 1.72 -10.85 -3.02
CA LEU A 137 1.18 -11.65 -1.94
C LEU A 137 0.49 -12.87 -2.54
N THR A 138 1.09 -14.05 -2.41
CA THR A 138 0.66 -15.25 -3.16
C THR A 138 0.20 -16.40 -2.29
N ASN A 139 0.97 -16.81 -1.33
CA ASN A 139 0.71 -18.00 -0.52
C ASN A 139 -0.29 -17.72 0.63
N ILE A 140 -1.56 -17.47 0.26
CA ILE A 140 -2.63 -17.09 1.18
C ILE A 140 -3.83 -17.98 0.90
N GLU A 141 -4.33 -18.69 1.90
CA GLU A 141 -5.55 -19.49 1.79
C GLU A 141 -6.79 -18.60 1.99
N PRO A 142 -7.81 -18.64 1.13
CA PRO A 142 -9.00 -17.81 1.26
C PRO A 142 -9.87 -18.24 2.46
N LYS A 143 -10.38 -17.27 3.21
CA LYS A 143 -11.34 -17.46 4.31
C LYS A 143 -12.59 -16.64 4.00
N HIS A 144 -13.65 -17.29 3.50
CA HIS A 144 -14.89 -16.58 3.20
C HIS A 144 -15.62 -16.20 4.49
N VAL A 145 -15.95 -14.93 4.63
CA VAL A 145 -16.69 -14.36 5.76
C VAL A 145 -17.84 -13.48 5.31
N ALA A 146 -17.67 -12.81 4.17
CA ALA A 146 -18.64 -11.96 3.48
C ALA A 146 -18.26 -11.80 2.01
N ASP A 147 -19.23 -11.44 1.16
CA ASP A 147 -19.01 -11.21 -0.27
C ASP A 147 -18.25 -9.91 -0.54
N ILE A 148 -18.51 -8.86 0.23
CA ILE A 148 -17.84 -7.56 0.12
C ILE A 148 -17.13 -7.26 1.45
N ILE A 149 -15.85 -6.95 1.39
CA ILE A 149 -15.10 -6.48 2.55
C ILE A 149 -14.88 -4.98 2.45
N ILE A 150 -15.35 -4.26 3.46
CA ILE A 150 -15.22 -2.81 3.58
C ILE A 150 -14.14 -2.48 4.59
N ASN A 151 -13.28 -1.51 4.26
CA ASN A 151 -12.33 -0.91 5.19
C ASN A 151 -12.17 0.58 4.91
N ILE A 152 -12.47 1.41 5.88
CA ILE A 152 -12.27 2.86 5.82
C ILE A 152 -11.48 3.29 7.03
N THR A 153 -10.36 3.96 6.80
CA THR A 153 -9.60 4.60 7.87
C THR A 153 -9.97 6.09 7.93
N ASP A 154 -10.08 6.64 9.12
CA ASP A 154 -10.38 8.06 9.30
C ASP A 154 -9.25 8.98 8.85
N ARG A 155 -8.02 8.46 8.74
CA ARG A 155 -6.83 9.21 8.35
C ARG A 155 -6.93 9.83 6.95
N TYR A 156 -7.58 9.14 6.02
CA TYR A 156 -7.71 9.55 4.62
C TYR A 156 -9.15 9.87 4.24
N HIS A 157 -10.00 9.96 5.25
CA HIS A 157 -11.39 10.32 5.13
C HIS A 157 -11.66 11.45 6.13
N ASP A 158 -12.03 12.62 5.63
CA ASP A 158 -12.25 13.78 6.50
C ASP A 158 -13.65 13.75 7.12
N TRP A 159 -13.83 12.92 8.14
CA TRP A 159 -15.06 12.82 8.90
C TRP A 159 -15.47 14.14 9.58
N LYS A 160 -14.51 15.04 9.85
CA LYS A 160 -14.71 16.24 10.68
C LYS A 160 -15.17 17.43 9.86
N ASN A 161 -14.82 17.49 8.57
CA ASN A 161 -15.06 18.65 7.71
C ASN A 161 -16.17 18.40 6.68
N LEU A 162 -17.12 17.55 6.99
CA LEU A 162 -18.32 17.30 6.21
C LEU A 162 -19.15 18.56 6.10
N GLY A 163 -18.97 19.31 5.04
CA GLY A 163 -19.66 20.59 4.77
C GLY A 163 -18.74 21.74 4.45
N SER A 164 -17.42 21.60 4.61
CA SER A 164 -16.50 22.59 4.06
C SER A 164 -16.30 22.32 2.56
N LYS A 165 -16.53 23.32 1.72
CA LYS A 165 -16.37 23.22 0.25
C LYS A 165 -14.95 22.85 -0.17
N GLU A 166 -13.96 23.00 0.72
CA GLU A 166 -12.55 22.71 0.48
C GLU A 166 -12.18 21.24 0.61
N HIS A 167 -13.03 20.43 1.28
CA HIS A 167 -12.81 19.01 1.54
C HIS A 167 -13.95 18.14 1.06
N ASP A 168 -14.65 18.56 0.00
CA ASP A 168 -15.67 17.73 -0.65
C ASP A 168 -14.97 16.54 -1.36
N PHE A 169 -14.38 15.66 -0.51
CA PHE A 169 -14.09 14.30 -0.93
C PHE A 169 -15.45 13.69 -1.19
N ARG A 170 -15.81 13.54 -2.46
CA ARG A 170 -16.94 12.71 -2.80
C ARG A 170 -16.55 11.30 -2.50
N SER A 171 -16.73 10.94 -1.25
CA SER A 171 -16.63 9.59 -0.78
C SER A 171 -17.55 8.73 -1.63
N PHE A 172 -17.09 7.52 -1.89
CA PHE A 172 -17.95 6.47 -2.43
C PHE A 172 -19.18 6.35 -1.52
N ASP A 173 -20.35 6.24 -2.13
CA ASP A 173 -21.58 6.01 -1.38
C ASP A 173 -21.67 4.54 -0.96
N TYR A 174 -21.17 4.24 0.23
CA TYR A 174 -21.13 2.89 0.77
C TYR A 174 -22.54 2.31 1.02
N THR A 175 -23.60 3.11 0.99
CA THR A 175 -24.97 2.60 1.08
C THR A 175 -25.37 1.73 -0.11
N LEU A 176 -24.63 1.85 -1.23
CA LEU A 176 -24.78 0.96 -2.38
C LEU A 176 -24.41 -0.50 -2.06
N CYS A 177 -23.66 -0.73 -0.99
CA CYS A 177 -23.29 -2.07 -0.54
C CYS A 177 -24.34 -2.72 0.39
N LYS A 178 -25.32 -1.97 0.90
CA LYS A 178 -26.23 -2.41 1.99
C LYS A 178 -27.04 -3.68 1.71
N ASP A 179 -27.33 -3.94 0.43
CA ASP A 179 -28.16 -5.08 0.02
C ASP A 179 -27.30 -6.34 -0.29
N TYR A 180 -26.01 -6.28 -0.02
CA TYR A 180 -25.06 -7.38 -0.20
C TYR A 180 -24.56 -7.92 1.14
N ASP A 181 -24.04 -9.14 1.14
CA ASP A 181 -23.32 -9.70 2.30
C ASP A 181 -22.01 -8.97 2.52
N CYS A 182 -22.01 -8.03 3.48
CA CYS A 182 -20.89 -7.12 3.74
C CYS A 182 -20.26 -7.35 5.11
N GLY A 183 -18.92 -7.37 5.11
CA GLY A 183 -18.10 -7.33 6.33
C GLY A 183 -17.26 -6.05 6.40
N PHE A 184 -17.03 -5.54 7.59
CA PHE A 184 -16.15 -4.41 7.86
C PHE A 184 -14.93 -4.88 8.64
N ILE A 185 -13.74 -4.59 8.13
CA ILE A 185 -12.46 -4.78 8.82
C ILE A 185 -11.91 -3.40 9.19
N GLY A 186 -11.52 -3.18 10.42
CA GLY A 186 -10.97 -1.90 10.88
C GLY A 186 -10.96 -1.82 12.40
N LEU A 187 -10.72 -0.64 12.92
CA LEU A 187 -10.78 -0.36 14.35
C LEU A 187 -12.24 -0.17 14.79
N ASP A 188 -12.51 -0.40 16.08
CA ASP A 188 -13.87 -0.22 16.63
C ASP A 188 -14.40 1.21 16.41
N ASN A 189 -13.55 2.23 16.56
CA ASN A 189 -13.92 3.62 16.31
C ASN A 189 -14.18 3.92 14.81
N GLU A 190 -13.43 3.29 13.90
CA GLU A 190 -13.66 3.43 12.45
C GLU A 190 -14.99 2.79 12.04
N TYR A 191 -15.29 1.61 12.59
CA TYR A 191 -16.58 0.96 12.38
C TYR A 191 -17.75 1.81 12.89
N GLN A 192 -17.66 2.35 14.12
CA GLN A 192 -18.72 3.19 14.68
C GLN A 192 -18.94 4.45 13.83
N LEU A 193 -17.88 5.14 13.40
CA LEU A 193 -17.96 6.28 12.49
C LEU A 193 -18.62 5.91 11.16
N PHE A 194 -18.32 4.74 10.63
CA PHE A 194 -18.94 4.22 9.41
C PHE A 194 -20.46 4.04 9.58
N VAL A 195 -20.87 3.34 10.63
CA VAL A 195 -22.28 3.08 10.94
C VAL A 195 -23.05 4.39 11.16
N ASP A 196 -22.47 5.32 11.94
CA ASP A 196 -23.07 6.61 12.23
C ASP A 196 -23.28 7.44 10.97
N ARG A 197 -22.36 7.35 10.02
CA ARG A 197 -22.44 8.10 8.76
C ARG A 197 -23.41 7.50 7.77
N TYR A 198 -23.25 6.22 7.47
CA TYR A 198 -23.97 5.58 6.35
C TYR A 198 -25.29 4.95 6.77
N LYS A 199 -25.58 4.87 8.09
CA LYS A 199 -26.77 4.22 8.65
C LYS A 199 -26.96 2.80 8.10
N PHE A 200 -25.84 2.08 7.97
CA PHE A 200 -25.73 0.74 7.48
C PHE A 200 -24.72 -0.02 8.34
N GLU A 201 -25.06 -1.20 8.81
CA GLU A 201 -24.28 -2.00 9.76
C GLU A 201 -23.79 -3.29 9.09
N PRO A 202 -22.63 -3.26 8.38
CA PRO A 202 -22.00 -4.47 7.91
C PRO A 202 -21.50 -5.30 9.10
N LYS A 203 -21.33 -6.60 8.90
CA LYS A 203 -20.75 -7.48 9.92
C LYS A 203 -19.38 -6.99 10.34
N PHE A 204 -19.20 -6.59 11.61
CA PHE A 204 -17.88 -6.20 12.10
C PHE A 204 -16.98 -7.42 12.29
N ILE A 205 -15.82 -7.42 11.63
CA ILE A 205 -14.88 -8.54 11.62
C ILE A 205 -13.59 -8.09 12.31
N ARG A 206 -13.32 -8.67 13.49
CA ARG A 206 -12.04 -8.51 14.17
C ARG A 206 -11.02 -9.47 13.59
N VAL A 207 -9.84 -8.94 13.32
CA VAL A 207 -8.71 -9.69 12.76
C VAL A 207 -7.53 -9.66 13.75
N SER A 208 -6.82 -10.77 13.84
CA SER A 208 -5.67 -10.90 14.74
C SER A 208 -4.39 -10.30 14.14
N ASP A 209 -4.21 -10.46 12.83
CA ASP A 209 -2.99 -10.07 12.12
C ASP A 209 -3.24 -9.84 10.63
N ALA A 210 -2.16 -9.49 9.92
CA ALA A 210 -2.21 -9.20 8.49
C ALA A 210 -2.48 -10.44 7.63
N LEU A 211 -2.11 -11.64 8.06
CA LEU A 211 -2.40 -12.87 7.32
C LEU A 211 -3.90 -13.18 7.36
N GLU A 212 -4.53 -13.08 8.53
CA GLU A 212 -5.98 -13.26 8.64
C GLU A 212 -6.74 -12.20 7.83
N THR A 213 -6.27 -10.93 7.87
CA THR A 213 -6.80 -9.87 7.01
C THR A 213 -6.73 -10.26 5.53
N ALA A 214 -5.58 -10.76 5.08
CA ALA A 214 -5.38 -11.18 3.70
C ALA A 214 -6.27 -12.40 3.32
N GLN A 215 -6.42 -13.36 4.21
CA GLN A 215 -7.27 -14.54 4.00
C GLN A 215 -8.74 -14.14 3.82
N ILE A 216 -9.24 -13.23 4.65
CA ILE A 216 -10.62 -12.74 4.59
C ILE A 216 -10.85 -11.93 3.30
N ILE A 217 -9.94 -11.01 2.96
CA ILE A 217 -10.03 -10.26 1.70
C ILE A 217 -10.01 -11.22 0.51
N LYS A 218 -9.09 -12.19 0.49
CA LYS A 218 -9.00 -13.18 -0.59
C LYS A 218 -10.26 -14.05 -0.71
N GLY A 219 -10.93 -14.32 0.40
CA GLY A 219 -12.18 -15.09 0.44
C GLY A 219 -13.43 -14.31 0.01
N SER A 220 -13.32 -13.01 -0.18
CA SER A 220 -14.42 -12.15 -0.66
C SER A 220 -14.44 -12.04 -2.18
N LYS A 221 -15.50 -11.43 -2.74
CA LYS A 221 -15.61 -11.11 -4.17
C LYS A 221 -15.06 -9.72 -4.50
N LEU A 222 -15.15 -8.79 -3.54
CA LEU A 222 -14.74 -7.40 -3.72
C LEU A 222 -14.23 -6.79 -2.41
N PHE A 223 -13.15 -6.04 -2.50
CA PHE A 223 -12.71 -5.14 -1.45
C PHE A 223 -13.12 -3.70 -1.79
N VAL A 224 -13.72 -2.98 -0.84
CA VAL A 224 -14.13 -1.59 -0.99
C VAL A 224 -13.51 -0.77 0.14
N GLY A 225 -12.82 0.32 -0.18
CA GLY A 225 -12.21 1.12 0.88
C GLY A 225 -11.36 2.29 0.40
N ASN A 226 -10.63 2.88 1.33
CA ASN A 226 -9.69 3.96 1.06
C ASN A 226 -8.23 3.53 1.28
N ALA A 227 -7.28 4.47 1.18
CA ALA A 227 -5.86 4.22 1.41
C ALA A 227 -5.60 3.68 2.84
N SER A 228 -5.30 2.39 2.94
CA SER A 228 -5.13 1.68 4.21
C SER A 228 -4.19 0.49 4.07
N SER A 229 -3.85 -0.15 5.19
CA SER A 229 -3.11 -1.42 5.19
C SER A 229 -3.89 -2.56 4.53
N ALA A 230 -5.20 -2.63 4.75
CA ALA A 230 -6.07 -3.62 4.13
C ALA A 230 -6.11 -3.43 2.60
N LYS A 231 -6.15 -2.18 2.10
CA LYS A 231 -6.04 -1.87 0.67
C LYS A 231 -4.70 -2.30 0.11
N ALA A 232 -3.59 -2.06 0.82
CA ALA A 232 -2.28 -2.51 0.37
C ALA A 232 -2.19 -4.05 0.26
N ILE A 233 -2.83 -4.77 1.16
CA ILE A 233 -2.96 -6.23 1.11
C ILE A 233 -3.79 -6.66 -0.12
N ALA A 234 -4.94 -6.04 -0.36
CA ALA A 234 -5.79 -6.32 -1.53
C ALA A 234 -5.00 -6.07 -2.83
N GLU A 235 -4.27 -4.96 -2.93
CA GLU A 235 -3.39 -4.65 -4.07
C GLU A 235 -2.30 -5.71 -4.25
N GLY A 236 -1.67 -6.14 -3.15
CA GLY A 236 -0.63 -7.18 -3.19
C GLY A 236 -1.11 -8.50 -3.75
N MET A 237 -2.36 -8.84 -3.55
CA MET A 237 -3.02 -10.04 -4.09
C MET A 237 -3.62 -9.83 -5.48
N LYS A 238 -3.69 -8.58 -5.98
CA LYS A 238 -4.46 -8.19 -7.17
C LYS A 238 -5.93 -8.57 -7.07
N HIS A 239 -6.45 -8.47 -5.84
CA HIS A 239 -7.86 -8.74 -5.54
C HIS A 239 -8.77 -7.67 -6.13
N PRO A 240 -9.98 -8.01 -6.64
CA PRO A 240 -10.93 -7.01 -7.11
C PRO A 240 -11.15 -5.93 -6.06
N THR A 241 -10.88 -4.68 -6.43
CA THR A 241 -10.85 -3.55 -5.49
C THR A 241 -11.58 -2.35 -6.06
N LEU A 242 -12.43 -1.72 -5.25
CA LEU A 242 -12.99 -0.41 -5.51
C LEU A 242 -12.45 0.55 -4.45
N MET A 243 -11.66 1.52 -4.87
CA MET A 243 -10.95 2.42 -3.97
C MET A 243 -11.51 3.85 -4.03
N GLU A 244 -11.80 4.40 -2.85
CA GLU A 244 -11.95 5.83 -2.65
C GLU A 244 -10.58 6.49 -2.57
N ILE A 245 -10.33 7.49 -3.42
CA ILE A 245 -9.02 8.16 -3.49
C ILE A 245 -9.09 9.51 -2.79
N SER A 246 -8.12 9.72 -1.89
CA SER A 246 -7.87 11.03 -1.31
C SER A 246 -7.12 11.93 -2.30
N LYS A 247 -7.59 13.15 -2.52
CA LYS A 247 -6.86 14.18 -3.30
C LYS A 247 -5.46 14.46 -2.77
N THR A 248 -5.31 14.37 -1.45
CA THR A 248 -4.05 14.66 -0.76
C THR A 248 -3.04 13.51 -0.89
N TYR A 249 -3.52 12.27 -1.05
CA TYR A 249 -2.69 11.07 -1.05
C TYR A 249 -3.11 10.11 -2.18
N PRO A 250 -2.85 10.47 -3.45
CA PRO A 250 -3.23 9.64 -4.60
C PRO A 250 -2.28 8.47 -4.88
N ASP A 251 -1.29 8.25 -4.03
CA ASP A 251 -0.16 7.34 -4.19
C ASP A 251 -0.49 5.84 -4.02
N CYS A 252 -1.73 5.54 -3.65
CA CYS A 252 -2.22 4.17 -3.44
C CYS A 252 -3.24 3.71 -4.48
N ILE A 253 -3.32 4.33 -5.64
CA ILE A 253 -4.25 3.96 -6.72
C ILE A 253 -4.02 2.49 -7.12
N PRO A 254 -5.08 1.67 -7.29
CA PRO A 254 -4.94 0.32 -7.82
C PRO A 254 -4.34 0.34 -9.23
N MET A 255 -3.32 -0.49 -9.47
CA MET A 255 -2.57 -0.52 -10.72
C MET A 255 -2.83 -1.79 -11.55
N HIS A 256 -3.85 -2.56 -11.23
CA HIS A 256 -4.19 -3.80 -11.94
C HIS A 256 -5.59 -3.73 -12.57
N LYS A 257 -5.84 -4.58 -13.56
CA LYS A 257 -7.08 -4.58 -14.37
C LYS A 257 -8.39 -4.78 -13.59
N HIS A 258 -8.33 -5.33 -12.39
CA HIS A 258 -9.48 -5.50 -11.48
C HIS A 258 -9.51 -4.45 -10.37
N GLY A 259 -8.66 -3.46 -10.46
CA GLY A 259 -8.61 -2.32 -9.56
C GLY A 259 -9.40 -1.15 -10.14
N TYR A 260 -10.48 -0.78 -9.47
CA TYR A 260 -11.28 0.38 -9.81
C TYR A 260 -11.08 1.45 -8.74
N HIS A 261 -11.14 2.70 -9.15
CA HIS A 261 -11.05 3.81 -8.23
C HIS A 261 -12.15 4.82 -8.51
N PHE A 262 -12.63 5.42 -7.44
CA PHE A 262 -13.58 6.49 -7.51
C PHE A 262 -12.85 7.83 -7.37
N ILE A 263 -12.90 8.63 -8.41
CA ILE A 263 -12.31 9.97 -8.43
C ILE A 263 -13.46 10.97 -8.56
N SER A 264 -13.44 12.05 -7.75
CA SER A 264 -14.37 13.16 -8.00
C SER A 264 -14.13 13.76 -9.39
N LYS A 265 -15.17 14.30 -10.04
CA LYS A 265 -15.05 14.91 -11.39
C LYS A 265 -13.92 15.95 -11.48
N GLU A 266 -13.65 16.67 -10.41
CA GLU A 266 -12.59 17.69 -10.33
C GLU A 266 -11.16 17.13 -10.36
N LEU A 267 -10.97 15.83 -10.02
CA LEU A 267 -9.67 15.19 -10.16
C LEU A 267 -9.38 14.74 -11.60
N VAL A 268 -10.41 14.43 -12.38
CA VAL A 268 -10.26 13.99 -13.78
C VAL A 268 -9.71 15.11 -14.66
N GLU A 269 -9.97 16.38 -14.32
CA GLU A 269 -9.47 17.54 -15.09
C GLU A 269 -7.97 17.82 -14.85
N HIS A 270 -7.33 17.14 -13.88
CA HIS A 270 -5.91 17.31 -13.54
C HIS A 270 -5.03 16.11 -13.91
N TYR A 271 -5.59 15.07 -14.51
CA TYR A 271 -4.90 13.88 -15.06
C TYR A 271 -5.08 13.80 -16.59
#